data_d73a1c4fd543c62ab43b73523b7be4af
#
_entry.id   d73a1c4fd543c62ab43b73523b7be4af
#
_cell.length_a   1.000
_cell.length_b   1.000
_cell.length_c   1.000
_cell.angle_alpha   90.00
_cell.angle_beta   90.00
_cell.angle_gamma   90.00
#
_symmetry.space_group_name_H-M   'P 1'
#
loop_
_entity.id
_entity.type
_entity.pdbx_description
1 polymer ?
#
loop_
_entity_poly.entity_id
_entity_poly.type
_entity_poly.pdbx_seq_one_letter_code
_entity_poly.pdbx_strand_id
1 'polypeptide(L)'
;MTEPILKDPRELYHTGKFADQDQHTPALQDKMLPEPDCGEESYVGNHLLENRRVLITGGDSGIGRAAAIAYAREGADVAIQFFPGEERDAKEVAEYIEKAGRKAVLLPYDLRDESKYQEIIDKTVEVLGGLDTLVLNAAQQIARESISELPLEQVKDTFTVNIISMFGLVKAAEPHLPAGGAIITTTSIQAYDPSGHLMDYAATKSAIASFTISLAKQFAKKGIR
;
A
#
# COMPACT_ATOMS: atom_id res chain seq x y z
N MET A 1 8.15 -6.82 37.73
CA MET A 1 7.94 -7.37 36.37
C MET A 1 6.61 -8.10 36.43
N THR A 2 5.60 -7.57 35.74
CA THR A 2 4.30 -8.25 35.62
C THR A 2 4.50 -9.44 34.68
N GLU A 3 4.05 -10.64 35.10
CA GLU A 3 4.06 -11.80 34.21
C GLU A 3 3.29 -11.49 32.92
N PRO A 4 3.76 -11.95 31.74
CA PRO A 4 3.03 -11.77 30.52
C PRO A 4 1.68 -12.48 30.60
N ILE A 5 0.60 -11.72 30.43
CA ILE A 5 -0.75 -12.30 30.37
C ILE A 5 -0.86 -13.04 29.04
N LEU A 6 -0.91 -14.37 29.10
CA LEU A 6 -1.18 -15.20 27.93
C LEU A 6 -2.64 -14.95 27.49
N LYS A 7 -2.81 -14.58 26.21
CA LYS A 7 -4.13 -14.45 25.58
C LYS A 7 -4.31 -15.60 24.59
N ASP A 8 -5.53 -16.13 24.54
CA ASP A 8 -5.87 -17.13 23.50
C ASP A 8 -5.84 -16.44 22.12
N PRO A 9 -5.00 -16.88 21.18
CA PRO A 9 -4.90 -16.25 19.87
C PRO A 9 -6.21 -16.35 19.04
N ARG A 10 -7.08 -17.28 19.38
CA ARG A 10 -8.38 -17.44 18.71
C ARG A 10 -9.42 -16.38 19.14
N GLU A 11 -9.17 -15.70 20.26
CA GLU A 11 -10.04 -14.69 20.85
C GLU A 11 -9.50 -13.25 20.68
N LEU A 12 -8.32 -13.10 20.04
CA LEU A 12 -7.67 -11.80 19.87
C LEU A 12 -8.38 -10.92 18.84
N TYR A 13 -9.05 -11.53 17.87
CA TYR A 13 -9.65 -10.82 16.73
C TYR A 13 -11.11 -11.24 16.54
N HIS A 14 -11.82 -10.47 15.73
CA HIS A 14 -13.20 -10.78 15.37
C HIS A 14 -13.31 -12.18 14.74
N THR A 15 -14.18 -13.04 15.31
CA THR A 15 -14.37 -14.43 14.87
C THR A 15 -15.70 -14.68 14.18
N GLY A 16 -16.57 -13.66 14.08
CA GLY A 16 -17.86 -13.71 13.41
C GLY A 16 -17.78 -13.47 11.91
N LYS A 17 -18.94 -13.56 11.23
CA LYS A 17 -19.07 -13.08 9.86
C LYS A 17 -19.13 -11.55 9.87
N PHE A 18 -18.45 -10.92 8.93
CA PHE A 18 -18.66 -9.50 8.64
C PHE A 18 -20.00 -9.32 7.92
N ALA A 19 -20.71 -8.23 8.23
CA ALA A 19 -21.90 -7.86 7.47
C ALA A 19 -21.49 -7.42 6.04
N ASP A 20 -22.34 -7.70 5.06
CA ASP A 20 -22.17 -7.18 3.72
C ASP A 20 -22.25 -5.65 3.76
N GLN A 21 -21.29 -4.99 3.16
CA GLN A 21 -21.15 -3.53 3.16
C GLN A 21 -20.74 -3.05 1.79
N ASP A 22 -21.59 -2.24 1.17
CA ASP A 22 -21.29 -1.62 -0.11
C ASP A 22 -20.88 -0.15 0.09
N GLN A 23 -19.79 0.24 -0.54
CA GLN A 23 -19.36 1.64 -0.68
C GLN A 23 -19.13 1.97 -2.15
N HIS A 24 -19.59 3.14 -2.57
CA HIS A 24 -19.19 3.69 -3.87
C HIS A 24 -17.77 4.23 -3.79
N THR A 25 -17.03 4.13 -4.90
CA THR A 25 -15.68 4.72 -5.01
C THR A 25 -15.75 6.25 -4.99
N PRO A 26 -14.92 6.93 -4.16
CA PRO A 26 -13.92 6.36 -3.25
C PRO A 26 -14.57 5.71 -2.01
N ALA A 27 -14.01 4.58 -1.58
CA ALA A 27 -14.44 3.90 -0.36
C ALA A 27 -13.61 4.42 0.83
N LEU A 28 -14.29 4.82 1.91
CA LEU A 28 -13.64 5.37 3.10
C LEU A 28 -13.58 4.33 4.22
N GLN A 29 -12.44 4.25 4.89
CA GLN A 29 -12.21 3.29 5.96
C GLN A 29 -13.10 3.55 7.18
N ASP A 30 -13.33 4.81 7.55
CA ASP A 30 -14.15 5.20 8.68
C ASP A 30 -15.63 4.79 8.56
N LYS A 31 -16.07 4.37 7.37
CA LYS A 31 -17.41 3.84 7.11
C LYS A 31 -17.51 2.32 7.22
N MET A 32 -16.39 1.64 7.43
CA MET A 32 -16.38 0.17 7.56
C MET A 32 -16.91 -0.25 8.94
N LEU A 33 -17.66 -1.37 8.98
CA LEU A 33 -18.21 -1.95 10.20
C LEU A 33 -17.88 -3.44 10.31
N PRO A 34 -17.09 -3.87 11.33
CA PRO A 34 -16.37 -3.00 12.26
C PRO A 34 -15.25 -2.21 11.55
N GLU A 35 -14.89 -1.08 12.12
CA GLU A 35 -13.74 -0.33 11.64
C GLU A 35 -12.46 -1.18 11.83
N PRO A 36 -11.59 -1.30 10.81
CA PRO A 36 -10.35 -2.05 10.91
C PRO A 36 -9.37 -1.43 11.91
N ASP A 37 -8.77 -2.24 12.79
CA ASP A 37 -7.62 -1.84 13.59
C ASP A 37 -6.35 -1.92 12.71
N CYS A 38 -5.76 -0.77 12.43
CA CYS A 38 -4.50 -0.64 11.67
C CYS A 38 -3.28 -0.47 12.60
N GLY A 39 -3.43 -0.77 13.89
CA GLY A 39 -2.38 -0.64 14.89
C GLY A 39 -2.29 0.76 15.51
N GLU A 40 -3.35 1.60 15.34
CA GLU A 40 -3.37 2.99 15.82
C GLU A 40 -3.03 3.11 17.31
N GLU A 41 -3.55 2.20 18.13
CA GLU A 41 -3.33 2.22 19.57
C GLU A 41 -2.39 1.10 20.07
N SER A 42 -2.27 0.02 19.30
CA SER A 42 -1.62 -1.21 19.76
C SER A 42 -0.17 -1.36 19.32
N TYR A 43 0.22 -0.79 18.18
CA TYR A 43 1.57 -0.97 17.65
C TYR A 43 2.58 -0.05 18.38
N VAL A 44 3.63 -0.63 18.92
CA VAL A 44 4.76 0.09 19.56
C VAL A 44 6.01 -0.14 18.74
N GLY A 45 6.62 0.94 18.24
CA GLY A 45 7.84 0.89 17.44
C GLY A 45 9.09 0.53 18.25
N ASN A 46 10.08 -0.02 17.56
CA ASN A 46 11.36 -0.45 18.09
C ASN A 46 12.55 0.23 17.36
N HIS A 47 12.30 1.34 16.65
CA HIS A 47 13.30 2.11 15.90
C HIS A 47 13.97 1.33 14.74
N LEU A 48 13.25 0.37 14.12
CA LEU A 48 13.78 -0.47 13.05
C LEU A 48 13.97 0.29 11.73
N LEU A 49 13.27 1.43 11.56
CA LEU A 49 13.32 2.26 10.35
C LEU A 49 13.79 3.68 10.63
N GLU A 50 14.62 3.87 11.67
CA GLU A 50 15.12 5.18 12.09
C GLU A 50 15.73 5.95 10.91
N ASN A 51 15.20 7.17 10.67
CA ASN A 51 15.61 8.05 9.57
C ASN A 51 15.43 7.50 8.14
N ARG A 52 14.63 6.45 7.94
CA ARG A 52 14.24 5.98 6.61
C ARG A 52 13.18 6.89 6.01
N ARG A 53 13.15 6.94 4.68
CA ARG A 53 12.22 7.73 3.88
C ARG A 53 11.44 6.77 3.00
N VAL A 54 10.14 6.74 3.20
CA VAL A 54 9.26 5.71 2.62
C VAL A 54 8.18 6.36 1.78
N LEU A 55 7.90 5.82 0.61
CA LEU A 55 6.68 6.10 -0.16
C LEU A 55 5.81 4.86 -0.17
N ILE A 56 4.52 5.03 0.17
CA ILE A 56 3.51 3.97 0.14
C ILE A 56 2.39 4.39 -0.80
N THR A 57 2.07 3.58 -1.82
CA THR A 57 0.88 3.79 -2.64
C THR A 57 -0.34 3.14 -1.98
N GLY A 58 -1.50 3.84 -1.99
CA GLY A 58 -2.67 3.44 -1.22
C GLY A 58 -2.38 3.41 0.28
N GLY A 59 -1.72 4.46 0.78
CA GLY A 59 -1.27 4.56 2.17
C GLY A 59 -2.32 5.13 3.13
N ASP A 60 -3.48 5.52 2.64
CA ASP A 60 -4.58 6.16 3.35
C ASP A 60 -5.47 5.16 4.10
N SER A 61 -5.56 3.92 3.62
CA SER A 61 -6.51 2.93 4.14
C SER A 61 -5.94 1.51 4.16
N GLY A 62 -6.60 0.60 4.88
CA GLY A 62 -6.32 -0.83 4.92
C GLY A 62 -4.87 -1.18 5.24
N ILE A 63 -4.27 -2.05 4.42
CA ILE A 63 -2.89 -2.53 4.59
C ILE A 63 -1.89 -1.39 4.47
N GLY A 64 -2.12 -0.44 3.54
CA GLY A 64 -1.25 0.72 3.35
C GLY A 64 -1.23 1.65 4.55
N ARG A 65 -2.40 1.94 5.15
CA ARG A 65 -2.54 2.70 6.40
C ARG A 65 -1.79 2.03 7.54
N ALA A 66 -2.01 0.74 7.75
CA ALA A 66 -1.32 0.00 8.81
C ALA A 66 0.21 0.03 8.64
N ALA A 67 0.69 -0.11 7.41
CA ALA A 67 2.11 0.01 7.11
C ALA A 67 2.63 1.43 7.36
N ALA A 68 1.90 2.48 6.96
CA ALA A 68 2.29 3.88 7.16
C ALA A 68 2.44 4.22 8.64
N ILE A 69 1.46 3.83 9.47
CA ILE A 69 1.48 4.03 10.92
C ILE A 69 2.64 3.27 11.57
N ALA A 70 2.81 1.99 11.22
CA ALA A 70 3.89 1.17 11.75
C ALA A 70 5.26 1.75 11.37
N TYR A 71 5.46 2.14 10.11
CA TYR A 71 6.74 2.69 9.64
C TYR A 71 7.09 4.02 10.32
N ALA A 72 6.10 4.89 10.53
CA ALA A 72 6.31 6.12 11.27
C ALA A 72 6.73 5.85 12.71
N ARG A 73 6.08 4.91 13.39
CA ARG A 73 6.45 4.50 14.76
C ARG A 73 7.81 3.80 14.84
N GLU A 74 8.24 3.18 13.74
CA GLU A 74 9.59 2.63 13.61
C GLU A 74 10.66 3.69 13.24
N GLY A 75 10.28 4.96 13.12
CA GLY A 75 11.20 6.09 12.93
C GLY A 75 11.36 6.55 11.48
N ALA A 76 10.50 6.13 10.56
CA ALA A 76 10.54 6.56 9.17
C ALA A 76 9.73 7.83 8.91
N ASP A 77 10.20 8.69 8.00
CA ASP A 77 9.39 9.71 7.35
C ASP A 77 8.59 9.07 6.21
N VAL A 78 7.29 9.38 6.09
CA VAL A 78 6.38 8.64 5.21
C VAL A 78 5.63 9.56 4.26
N ALA A 79 5.73 9.28 2.96
CA ALA A 79 4.85 9.81 1.93
C ALA A 79 3.77 8.77 1.63
N ILE A 80 2.52 9.18 1.55
CA ILE A 80 1.40 8.33 1.15
C ILE A 80 0.75 8.88 -0.11
N GLN A 81 0.69 8.05 -1.15
CA GLN A 81 -0.15 8.32 -2.31
C GLN A 81 -1.51 7.68 -2.08
N PHE A 82 -2.56 8.37 -2.47
CA PHE A 82 -3.96 7.95 -2.34
C PHE A 82 -4.79 8.46 -3.51
N PHE A 83 -5.96 7.85 -3.73
CA PHE A 83 -6.87 8.27 -4.80
C PHE A 83 -7.57 9.60 -4.43
N PRO A 84 -7.68 10.57 -5.35
CA PRO A 84 -8.41 11.80 -5.11
C PRO A 84 -9.86 11.55 -4.65
N GLY A 85 -10.24 12.15 -3.52
CA GLY A 85 -11.51 11.91 -2.82
C GLY A 85 -11.36 11.16 -1.49
N GLU A 86 -10.18 10.59 -1.21
CA GLU A 86 -9.84 9.89 0.04
C GLU A 86 -9.02 10.77 1.01
N GLU A 87 -9.05 12.12 0.81
CA GLU A 87 -8.27 13.09 1.60
C GLU A 87 -8.55 13.03 3.10
N ARG A 88 -9.74 12.57 3.51
CA ARG A 88 -10.11 12.44 4.91
C ARG A 88 -9.29 11.36 5.59
N ASP A 89 -9.29 10.15 5.01
CA ASP A 89 -8.52 9.01 5.51
C ASP A 89 -7.02 9.31 5.47
N ALA A 90 -6.54 9.91 4.37
CA ALA A 90 -5.15 10.29 4.23
C ALA A 90 -4.67 11.31 5.27
N LYS A 91 -5.51 12.32 5.63
CA LYS A 91 -5.19 13.29 6.69
C LYS A 91 -5.10 12.65 8.05
N GLU A 92 -5.99 11.71 8.34
CA GLU A 92 -5.96 10.97 9.59
C GLU A 92 -4.66 10.15 9.72
N VAL A 93 -4.23 9.47 8.65
CA VAL A 93 -2.94 8.78 8.62
C VAL A 93 -1.78 9.75 8.83
N ALA A 94 -1.82 10.92 8.20
CA ALA A 94 -0.79 11.96 8.39
C ALA A 94 -0.69 12.40 9.87
N GLU A 95 -1.82 12.54 10.56
CA GLU A 95 -1.81 12.86 12.00
C GLU A 95 -1.11 11.79 12.84
N TYR A 96 -1.29 10.50 12.53
CA TYR A 96 -0.57 9.42 13.22
C TYR A 96 0.93 9.44 12.93
N ILE A 97 1.33 9.75 11.69
CA ILE A 97 2.75 9.91 11.32
C ILE A 97 3.37 11.08 12.09
N GLU A 98 2.69 12.22 12.14
CA GLU A 98 3.15 13.42 12.83
C GLU A 98 3.18 13.23 14.36
N LYS A 99 2.19 12.53 14.95
CA LYS A 99 2.19 12.14 16.37
C LYS A 99 3.39 11.24 16.74
N ALA A 100 3.89 10.46 15.79
CA ALA A 100 5.13 9.69 15.95
C ALA A 100 6.40 10.55 15.81
N GLY A 101 6.28 11.88 15.62
CA GLY A 101 7.39 12.80 15.44
C GLY A 101 8.05 12.71 14.04
N ARG A 102 7.35 12.18 13.06
CA ARG A 102 7.87 11.98 11.71
C ARG A 102 7.17 12.88 10.69
N LYS A 103 7.80 13.05 9.52
CA LYS A 103 7.22 13.85 8.43
C LYS A 103 6.19 13.04 7.66
N ALA A 104 5.02 13.64 7.38
CA ALA A 104 4.01 13.13 6.49
C ALA A 104 3.98 13.92 5.18
N VAL A 105 3.84 13.23 4.04
CA VAL A 105 3.61 13.83 2.72
C VAL A 105 2.37 13.23 2.11
N LEU A 106 1.40 14.06 1.74
CA LEU A 106 0.15 13.64 1.13
C LEU A 106 0.18 13.85 -0.39
N LEU A 107 -0.07 12.79 -1.16
CA LEU A 107 0.07 12.75 -2.62
C LEU A 107 -1.25 12.29 -3.27
N PRO A 108 -2.21 13.21 -3.51
CA PRO A 108 -3.51 12.89 -4.11
C PRO A 108 -3.39 12.69 -5.62
N TYR A 109 -3.02 11.51 -6.06
CA TYR A 109 -2.85 11.17 -7.47
C TYR A 109 -3.61 9.93 -7.87
N ASP A 110 -4.30 9.99 -9.00
CA ASP A 110 -4.87 8.81 -9.66
C ASP A 110 -3.76 8.04 -10.40
N LEU A 111 -3.51 6.81 -10.01
CA LEU A 111 -2.49 5.95 -10.64
C LEU A 111 -2.85 5.51 -12.07
N ARG A 112 -4.05 5.83 -12.56
CA ARG A 112 -4.39 5.66 -13.98
C ARG A 112 -3.76 6.73 -14.86
N ASP A 113 -3.36 7.87 -14.28
CA ASP A 113 -2.62 8.92 -14.99
C ASP A 113 -1.11 8.63 -14.97
N GLU A 114 -0.64 7.97 -16.01
CA GLU A 114 0.78 7.58 -16.15
C GLU A 114 1.73 8.80 -16.15
N SER A 115 1.24 10.00 -16.51
CA SER A 115 2.04 11.22 -16.52
C SER A 115 2.46 11.68 -15.12
N LYS A 116 1.83 11.14 -14.07
CA LYS A 116 2.04 11.53 -12.67
C LYS A 116 3.11 10.73 -11.93
N TYR A 117 3.56 9.62 -12.46
CA TYR A 117 4.50 8.75 -11.73
C TYR A 117 5.81 9.45 -11.36
N GLN A 118 6.37 10.24 -12.30
CA GLN A 118 7.58 11.02 -12.01
C GLN A 118 7.31 12.10 -10.95
N GLU A 119 6.19 12.82 -11.06
CA GLU A 119 5.81 13.88 -10.11
C GLU A 119 5.61 13.33 -8.68
N ILE A 120 5.02 12.13 -8.53
CA ILE A 120 4.87 11.45 -7.24
C ILE A 120 6.24 11.21 -6.57
N ILE A 121 7.19 10.70 -7.34
CA ILE A 121 8.55 10.43 -6.84
C ILE A 121 9.29 11.72 -6.54
N ASP A 122 9.26 12.70 -7.45
CA ASP A 122 9.94 13.99 -7.27
C ASP A 122 9.47 14.71 -6.01
N LYS A 123 8.16 14.80 -5.78
CA LYS A 123 7.60 15.40 -4.55
C LYS A 123 8.00 14.64 -3.29
N THR A 124 8.02 13.30 -3.35
CA THR A 124 8.48 12.48 -2.23
C THR A 124 9.94 12.82 -1.89
N VAL A 125 10.82 12.79 -2.89
CA VAL A 125 12.25 13.07 -2.72
C VAL A 125 12.51 14.49 -2.28
N GLU A 126 11.80 15.48 -2.83
CA GLU A 126 11.91 16.89 -2.47
C GLU A 126 11.60 17.13 -0.99
N VAL A 127 10.48 16.60 -0.50
CA VAL A 127 10.01 16.88 0.86
C VAL A 127 10.73 16.02 1.91
N LEU A 128 10.95 14.72 1.62
CA LEU A 128 11.62 13.81 2.56
C LEU A 128 13.16 13.88 2.47
N GLY A 129 13.71 14.48 1.42
CA GLY A 129 15.15 14.55 1.19
C GLY A 129 15.74 13.26 0.60
N GLY A 130 14.91 12.38 0.03
CA GLY A 130 15.32 11.13 -0.61
C GLY A 130 14.24 10.05 -0.55
N LEU A 131 14.59 8.83 -0.98
CA LEU A 131 13.69 7.68 -0.97
C LEU A 131 14.51 6.40 -0.69
N ASP A 132 14.21 5.71 0.41
CA ASP A 132 14.90 4.49 0.83
C ASP A 132 14.05 3.24 0.61
N THR A 133 12.72 3.38 0.69
CA THR A 133 11.78 2.27 0.55
C THR A 133 10.57 2.69 -0.27
N LEU A 134 10.28 1.93 -1.30
CA LEU A 134 9.08 2.09 -2.13
C LEU A 134 8.12 0.93 -1.88
N VAL A 135 6.92 1.23 -1.35
CA VAL A 135 5.87 0.24 -1.09
C VAL A 135 4.75 0.41 -2.10
N LEU A 136 4.64 -0.54 -3.00
CA LEU A 136 3.66 -0.60 -4.08
C LEU A 136 2.46 -1.45 -3.61
N ASN A 137 1.50 -0.79 -2.96
CA ASN A 137 0.37 -1.45 -2.29
C ASN A 137 -0.97 -1.12 -2.94
N ALA A 138 -1.17 0.07 -3.50
CA ALA A 138 -2.44 0.45 -4.13
C ALA A 138 -2.94 -0.60 -5.12
N ALA A 139 -4.23 -0.88 -5.07
CA ALA A 139 -4.87 -1.82 -5.99
C ALA A 139 -6.36 -1.53 -6.16
N GLN A 140 -6.88 -1.82 -7.35
CA GLN A 140 -8.29 -1.89 -7.65
C GLN A 140 -8.74 -3.35 -7.71
N GLN A 141 -9.91 -3.66 -7.13
CA GLN A 141 -10.55 -4.98 -7.17
C GLN A 141 -12.05 -4.79 -7.33
N ILE A 142 -12.61 -5.27 -8.44
CA ILE A 142 -14.05 -5.22 -8.72
C ILE A 142 -14.50 -6.60 -9.20
N ALA A 143 -15.40 -7.23 -8.45
CA ALA A 143 -15.94 -8.54 -8.80
C ALA A 143 -16.92 -8.47 -9.97
N ARG A 144 -16.94 -9.52 -10.82
CA ARG A 144 -17.93 -9.77 -11.88
C ARG A 144 -18.32 -11.25 -11.89
N GLU A 145 -19.60 -11.54 -12.02
CA GLU A 145 -20.09 -12.91 -11.96
C GLU A 145 -19.61 -13.77 -13.15
N SER A 146 -19.41 -13.15 -14.30
CA SER A 146 -18.98 -13.85 -15.52
C SER A 146 -18.04 -13.03 -16.38
N ILE A 147 -17.29 -13.71 -17.26
CA ILE A 147 -16.43 -13.06 -18.25
C ILE A 147 -17.23 -12.17 -19.23
N SER A 148 -18.49 -12.52 -19.51
CA SER A 148 -19.35 -11.74 -20.40
C SER A 148 -19.77 -10.39 -19.77
N GLU A 149 -19.74 -10.27 -18.46
CA GLU A 149 -20.06 -9.06 -17.72
C GLU A 149 -18.82 -8.19 -17.41
N LEU A 150 -17.62 -8.70 -17.66
CA LEU A 150 -16.38 -7.99 -17.39
C LEU A 150 -16.06 -7.00 -18.53
N PRO A 151 -16.23 -5.67 -18.33
CA PRO A 151 -15.89 -4.69 -19.34
C PRO A 151 -14.38 -4.65 -19.57
N LEU A 152 -13.94 -4.57 -20.83
CA LEU A 152 -12.51 -4.39 -21.15
C LEU A 152 -11.93 -3.09 -20.55
N GLU A 153 -12.75 -2.07 -20.34
CA GLU A 153 -12.34 -0.83 -19.67
C GLU A 153 -11.94 -1.10 -18.20
N GLN A 154 -12.75 -1.88 -17.46
CA GLN A 154 -12.38 -2.31 -16.11
C GLN A 154 -11.06 -3.10 -16.13
N VAL A 155 -10.87 -4.01 -17.09
CA VAL A 155 -9.61 -4.76 -17.21
C VAL A 155 -8.42 -3.80 -17.39
N LYS A 156 -8.53 -2.81 -18.28
CA LYS A 156 -7.48 -1.81 -18.50
C LYS A 156 -7.20 -1.01 -17.22
N ASP A 157 -8.23 -0.51 -16.55
CA ASP A 157 -8.09 0.25 -15.31
C ASP A 157 -7.41 -0.59 -14.23
N THR A 158 -7.87 -1.84 -14.03
CA THR A 158 -7.28 -2.77 -13.06
C THR A 158 -5.81 -3.04 -13.37
N PHE A 159 -5.44 -3.25 -14.64
CA PHE A 159 -4.05 -3.45 -15.04
C PHE A 159 -3.23 -2.17 -14.86
N THR A 160 -3.78 -1.01 -15.20
CA THR A 160 -3.07 0.26 -15.05
C THR A 160 -2.78 0.55 -13.58
N VAL A 161 -3.79 0.47 -12.72
CA VAL A 161 -3.62 0.74 -11.28
C VAL A 161 -2.70 -0.30 -10.62
N ASN A 162 -2.93 -1.61 -10.88
CA ASN A 162 -2.30 -2.67 -10.09
C ASN A 162 -0.90 -3.05 -10.56
N ILE A 163 -0.56 -2.86 -11.85
CA ILE A 163 0.72 -3.34 -12.38
C ILE A 163 1.45 -2.31 -13.26
N ILE A 164 0.78 -1.60 -14.18
CA ILE A 164 1.47 -0.63 -15.03
C ILE A 164 2.05 0.51 -14.17
N SER A 165 1.28 0.99 -13.19
CA SER A 165 1.75 1.99 -12.21
C SER A 165 3.02 1.56 -11.49
N MET A 166 3.12 0.28 -11.12
CA MET A 166 4.32 -0.25 -10.45
C MET A 166 5.57 -0.14 -11.34
N PHE A 167 5.45 -0.46 -12.64
CA PHE A 167 6.55 -0.26 -13.60
C PHE A 167 6.96 1.20 -13.69
N GLY A 168 5.98 2.10 -13.82
CA GLY A 168 6.23 3.54 -13.92
C GLY A 168 6.89 4.12 -12.67
N LEU A 169 6.35 3.81 -11.50
CA LEU A 169 6.87 4.27 -10.22
C LEU A 169 8.27 3.70 -9.92
N VAL A 170 8.52 2.41 -10.19
CA VAL A 170 9.86 1.83 -10.02
C VAL A 170 10.87 2.48 -10.95
N LYS A 171 10.49 2.72 -12.22
CA LYS A 171 11.36 3.40 -13.19
C LYS A 171 11.71 4.82 -12.73
N ALA A 172 10.73 5.57 -12.22
CA ALA A 172 10.95 6.92 -11.69
C ALA A 172 11.78 6.90 -10.38
N ALA A 173 11.56 5.90 -9.51
CA ALA A 173 12.25 5.78 -8.22
C ALA A 173 13.70 5.26 -8.33
N GLU A 174 14.02 4.50 -9.36
CA GLU A 174 15.32 3.82 -9.52
C GLU A 174 16.55 4.72 -9.30
N PRO A 175 16.61 5.98 -9.84
CA PRO A 175 17.74 6.88 -9.62
C PRO A 175 17.91 7.35 -8.17
N HIS A 176 16.87 7.26 -7.36
CA HIS A 176 16.81 7.78 -6.00
C HIS A 176 17.03 6.71 -4.92
N LEU A 177 16.89 5.43 -5.28
CA LEU A 177 17.03 4.32 -4.34
C LEU A 177 18.50 4.01 -4.06
N PRO A 178 18.97 4.15 -2.81
CA PRO A 178 20.37 3.83 -2.45
C PRO A 178 20.60 2.32 -2.28
N ALA A 179 21.85 1.90 -2.25
CA ALA A 179 22.20 0.58 -1.75
C ALA A 179 21.71 0.44 -0.29
N GLY A 180 21.09 -0.70 0.04
CA GLY A 180 20.38 -0.93 1.30
C GLY A 180 18.91 -0.52 1.25
N GLY A 181 18.44 0.05 0.14
CA GLY A 181 17.03 0.33 -0.11
C GLY A 181 16.18 -0.92 -0.34
N ALA A 182 14.86 -0.73 -0.39
CA ALA A 182 13.91 -1.83 -0.61
C ALA A 182 12.73 -1.40 -1.49
N ILE A 183 12.25 -2.34 -2.32
CA ILE A 183 10.98 -2.24 -3.03
C ILE A 183 10.08 -3.38 -2.52
N ILE A 184 8.90 -3.03 -2.03
CA ILE A 184 7.92 -3.97 -1.49
C ILE A 184 6.67 -3.91 -2.36
N THR A 185 6.14 -5.07 -2.75
CA THR A 185 4.93 -5.17 -3.56
C THR A 185 3.87 -5.99 -2.83
N THR A 186 2.61 -5.57 -2.90
CA THR A 186 1.48 -6.31 -2.34
C THR A 186 0.84 -7.18 -3.41
N THR A 187 1.08 -8.50 -3.35
CA THR A 187 0.37 -9.49 -4.18
C THR A 187 -0.84 -10.04 -3.42
N SER A 188 -1.35 -11.21 -3.77
CA SER A 188 -2.53 -11.83 -3.17
C SER A 188 -2.47 -13.35 -3.30
N ILE A 189 -3.28 -14.07 -2.50
CA ILE A 189 -3.59 -15.47 -2.72
C ILE A 189 -4.16 -15.70 -4.14
N GLN A 190 -4.86 -14.70 -4.67
CA GLN A 190 -5.42 -14.72 -6.02
C GLN A 190 -4.35 -14.88 -7.13
N ALA A 191 -3.08 -14.65 -6.81
CA ALA A 191 -1.99 -14.94 -7.75
C ALA A 191 -1.75 -16.44 -7.94
N TYR A 192 -2.17 -17.27 -6.99
CA TYR A 192 -1.91 -18.71 -6.91
C TYR A 192 -3.18 -19.54 -6.99
N ASP A 193 -4.29 -19.02 -6.45
CA ASP A 193 -5.60 -19.65 -6.43
C ASP A 193 -6.67 -18.62 -6.86
N PRO A 194 -6.80 -18.36 -8.19
CA PRO A 194 -7.65 -17.30 -8.72
C PRO A 194 -9.14 -17.65 -8.62
N SER A 195 -9.92 -16.74 -8.06
CA SER A 195 -11.39 -16.84 -8.03
C SER A 195 -11.99 -16.46 -9.40
N GLY A 196 -13.01 -17.19 -9.85
CA GLY A 196 -13.65 -16.95 -11.12
C GLY A 196 -14.34 -15.58 -11.28
N HIS A 197 -14.67 -14.91 -10.19
CA HIS A 197 -15.30 -13.59 -10.19
C HIS A 197 -14.31 -12.41 -10.04
N LEU A 198 -12.99 -12.69 -9.94
CA LEU A 198 -11.92 -11.69 -9.81
C LEU A 198 -10.85 -11.84 -10.90
N MET A 199 -11.24 -12.14 -12.12
CA MET A 199 -10.33 -12.57 -13.20
C MET A 199 -9.24 -11.54 -13.52
N ASP A 200 -9.60 -10.28 -13.71
CA ASP A 200 -8.67 -9.19 -14.02
C ASP A 200 -7.73 -8.90 -12.82
N TYR A 201 -8.29 -8.83 -11.62
CA TYR A 201 -7.53 -8.65 -10.39
C TYR A 201 -6.52 -9.79 -10.18
N ALA A 202 -6.96 -11.04 -10.25
CA ALA A 202 -6.10 -12.21 -10.06
C ALA A 202 -4.95 -12.25 -11.08
N ALA A 203 -5.24 -11.90 -12.35
CA ALA A 203 -4.21 -11.80 -13.38
C ALA A 203 -3.15 -10.73 -13.02
N THR A 204 -3.57 -9.55 -12.51
CA THR A 204 -2.62 -8.53 -12.07
C THR A 204 -1.77 -8.99 -10.88
N LYS A 205 -2.35 -9.72 -9.93
CA LYS A 205 -1.61 -10.21 -8.76
C LYS A 205 -0.57 -11.28 -9.11
N SER A 206 -0.85 -12.12 -10.11
CA SER A 206 0.14 -13.03 -10.71
C SER A 206 1.25 -12.27 -11.45
N ALA A 207 0.89 -11.21 -12.18
CA ALA A 207 1.87 -10.33 -12.84
C ALA A 207 2.80 -9.66 -11.83
N ILE A 208 2.27 -9.17 -10.68
CA ILE A 208 3.06 -8.56 -9.60
C ILE A 208 4.08 -9.57 -9.03
N ALA A 209 3.69 -10.82 -8.77
CA ALA A 209 4.61 -11.84 -8.28
C ALA A 209 5.78 -12.06 -9.25
N SER A 210 5.49 -12.20 -10.54
CA SER A 210 6.52 -12.32 -11.57
C SER A 210 7.40 -11.08 -11.70
N PHE A 211 6.80 -9.89 -11.66
CA PHE A 211 7.51 -8.60 -11.69
C PHE A 211 8.49 -8.48 -10.54
N THR A 212 8.05 -8.80 -9.31
CA THR A 212 8.88 -8.74 -8.10
C THR A 212 10.11 -9.64 -8.19
N ILE A 213 9.95 -10.88 -8.67
CA ILE A 213 11.07 -11.82 -8.88
C ILE A 213 12.06 -11.27 -9.91
N SER A 214 11.56 -10.64 -10.97
CA SER A 214 12.40 -10.07 -12.03
C SER A 214 13.16 -8.84 -11.51
N LEU A 215 12.50 -7.96 -10.76
CA LEU A 215 13.14 -6.81 -10.10
C LEU A 215 14.24 -7.25 -9.13
N ALA A 216 13.96 -8.25 -8.29
CA ALA A 216 14.94 -8.76 -7.33
C ALA A 216 16.25 -9.19 -8.01
N LYS A 217 16.16 -9.86 -9.18
CA LYS A 217 17.34 -10.26 -9.96
C LYS A 217 18.12 -9.06 -10.51
N GLN A 218 17.42 -8.01 -10.93
CA GLN A 218 18.02 -6.79 -11.49
C GLN A 218 18.62 -5.91 -10.40
N PHE A 219 17.87 -5.67 -9.33
CA PHE A 219 18.20 -4.71 -8.28
C PHE A 219 19.19 -5.26 -7.24
N ALA A 220 19.29 -6.59 -7.09
CA ALA A 220 20.27 -7.22 -6.20
C ALA A 220 21.70 -6.75 -6.47
N LYS A 221 22.07 -6.54 -7.76
CA LYS A 221 23.40 -6.02 -8.16
C LYS A 221 23.65 -4.59 -7.67
N LYS A 222 22.60 -3.84 -7.33
CA LYS A 222 22.65 -2.48 -6.78
C LYS A 222 22.57 -2.46 -5.26
N GLY A 223 22.47 -3.63 -4.62
CA GLY A 223 22.26 -3.74 -3.18
C GLY A 223 20.86 -3.33 -2.72
N ILE A 224 19.85 -3.36 -3.61
CA ILE A 224 18.45 -3.05 -3.32
C ILE A 224 17.66 -4.36 -3.29
N ARG A 225 16.81 -4.51 -2.28
CA ARG A 225 15.99 -5.71 -2.04
C ARG A 225 14.59 -5.54 -2.64
#